data_cdfab84e133e9e83a7505166399517f7
#
_entry.id   cdfab84e133e9e83a7505166399517f7
#
_cell.length_a   1.000
_cell.length_b   1.000
_cell.length_c   1.000
_cell.angle_alpha   90.00
_cell.angle_beta   90.00
_cell.angle_gamma   90.00
#
_symmetry.space_group_name_H-M   'P 1'
#
loop_
_entity.id
_entity.type
_entity.pdbx_description
1 polymer ?
#
loop_
_entity_poly.entity_id
_entity_poly.type
_entity_poly.pdbx_seq_one_letter_code
_entity_poly.pdbx_strand_id
1 'polypeptide(L)'
;MAMTAIFAMQAYWLYNQYEYSSTVKAEELKQACTKALEEEKDIRLDKQEDNKDDSSYVRMQIVLKIDQSTKKTKEKDRQVKSTIRYTLPDTKKQLKVRNIDMTEGVELTSRYMASQEKRFDRNIFDSLLYADKGIKTDSFRFVKTNRCMIKPTFSVSGGLSKTLHVRYSTNPLEMEAVEMTIHVPASHILMLMSRQLAASIALLVILGFCMMYQIKTIMIQRRINAIRHEFMKNMIYEMKQPPAKAADDATAIKIGSTLFFYELNELRHGNEKVIITSRQAELLRILADSPNKVVGREVLLKEVWGDDSYSNSMALNVQITYLRRALKSDAALSIEAIIRKGYVLKTMQNQ
;
A
#
# COMPACT_ATOMS: atom_id res chain seq x y z
N MET A 1 -4.17 14.83 -4.39
CA MET A 1 -3.39 15.22 -3.21
C MET A 1 -3.35 14.10 -2.15
N ALA A 2 -4.46 13.70 -1.50
CA ALA A 2 -4.41 12.66 -0.45
C ALA A 2 -3.82 11.32 -0.90
N MET A 3 -4.16 10.84 -2.10
CA MET A 3 -3.63 9.57 -2.63
C MET A 3 -2.13 9.61 -2.90
N THR A 4 -1.64 10.70 -3.47
CA THR A 4 -0.18 10.85 -3.69
C THR A 4 0.59 10.83 -2.38
N ALA A 5 0.03 11.41 -1.31
CA ALA A 5 0.61 11.36 0.02
C ALA A 5 0.63 9.94 0.60
N ILE A 6 -0.45 9.15 0.42
CA ILE A 6 -0.51 7.75 0.87
C ILE A 6 0.54 6.90 0.13
N PHE A 7 0.66 7.03 -1.20
CA PHE A 7 1.67 6.31 -1.98
C PHE A 7 3.09 6.71 -1.57
N ALA A 8 3.35 7.99 -1.36
CA ALA A 8 4.65 8.48 -0.90
C ALA A 8 5.00 7.94 0.49
N MET A 9 4.04 7.94 1.41
CA MET A 9 4.22 7.39 2.76
C MET A 9 4.49 5.88 2.73
N GLN A 10 3.81 5.14 1.88
CA GLN A 10 4.00 3.70 1.73
C GLN A 10 5.35 3.37 1.10
N ALA A 11 5.78 4.11 0.07
CA ALA A 11 7.10 3.97 -0.53
C ALA A 11 8.22 4.27 0.48
N TYR A 12 8.07 5.34 1.26
CA TYR A 12 8.99 5.69 2.34
C TYR A 12 9.07 4.60 3.43
N TRP A 13 7.90 4.05 3.84
CA TRP A 13 7.86 2.95 4.80
C TRP A 13 8.56 1.70 4.28
N LEU A 14 8.31 1.31 3.02
CA LEU A 14 8.99 0.19 2.36
C LEU A 14 10.50 0.38 2.27
N TYR A 15 10.94 1.60 1.94
CA TYR A 15 12.35 1.95 1.91
C TYR A 15 13.01 1.80 3.28
N ASN A 16 12.40 2.35 4.33
CA ASN A 16 12.92 2.21 5.69
C ASN A 16 12.94 0.75 6.16
N GLN A 17 11.92 -0.02 5.81
CA GLN A 17 11.87 -1.44 6.13
C GLN A 17 12.97 -2.22 5.39
N TYR A 18 13.26 -1.84 4.15
CA TYR A 18 14.39 -2.41 3.39
C TYR A 18 15.73 -2.09 4.05
N GLU A 19 15.99 -0.85 4.43
CA GLU A 19 17.22 -0.45 5.13
C GLU A 19 17.37 -1.19 6.46
N TYR A 20 16.31 -1.30 7.24
CA TYR A 20 16.30 -2.07 8.48
C TYR A 20 16.64 -3.55 8.23
N SER A 21 15.95 -4.19 7.30
CA SER A 21 16.19 -5.61 6.95
C SER A 21 17.59 -5.84 6.42
N SER A 22 18.13 -4.91 5.65
CA SER A 22 19.50 -4.96 5.13
C SER A 22 20.54 -4.87 6.24
N THR A 23 20.29 -4.01 7.25
CA THR A 23 21.18 -3.87 8.41
C THR A 23 21.17 -5.13 9.28
N VAL A 24 19.98 -5.68 9.53
CA VAL A 24 19.83 -6.95 10.26
C VAL A 24 20.56 -8.08 9.54
N LYS A 25 20.40 -8.17 8.20
CA LYS A 25 21.08 -9.19 7.40
C LYS A 25 22.60 -9.02 7.40
N ALA A 26 23.08 -7.79 7.34
CA ALA A 26 24.51 -7.51 7.43
C ALA A 26 25.08 -7.92 8.79
N GLU A 27 24.35 -7.68 9.88
CA GLU A 27 24.78 -8.09 11.23
C GLU A 27 24.78 -9.62 11.40
N GLU A 28 23.75 -10.28 10.90
CA GLU A 28 23.68 -11.74 10.85
C GLU A 28 24.86 -12.33 10.07
N LEU A 29 25.22 -11.70 8.93
CA LEU A 29 26.35 -12.13 8.11
C LEU A 29 27.69 -11.90 8.82
N LYS A 30 27.87 -10.81 9.57
CA LYS A 30 29.06 -10.59 10.37
C LYS A 30 29.25 -11.68 11.42
N GLN A 31 28.17 -12.08 12.10
CA GLN A 31 28.21 -13.17 13.07
C GLN A 31 28.57 -14.50 12.41
N ALA A 32 27.96 -14.81 11.26
CA ALA A 32 28.26 -16.01 10.49
C ALA A 32 29.72 -16.03 10.01
N CYS A 33 30.23 -14.89 9.51
CA CYS A 33 31.64 -14.76 9.14
C CYS A 33 32.58 -14.98 10.33
N THR A 34 32.27 -14.39 11.49
CA THR A 34 33.09 -14.57 12.70
C THR A 34 33.15 -16.05 13.08
N LYS A 35 31.99 -16.73 13.10
CA LYS A 35 31.91 -18.16 13.37
C LYS A 35 32.71 -18.99 12.36
N ALA A 36 32.54 -18.74 11.06
CA ALA A 36 33.26 -19.44 10.01
C ALA A 36 34.79 -19.20 10.08
N LEU A 37 35.24 -18.01 10.52
CA LEU A 37 36.66 -17.71 10.72
C LEU A 37 37.23 -18.49 11.90
N GLU A 38 36.46 -18.66 12.99
CA GLU A 38 36.85 -19.45 14.16
C GLU A 38 36.91 -20.94 13.81
N GLU A 39 35.90 -21.47 13.16
CA GLU A 39 35.85 -22.88 12.74
C GLU A 39 36.96 -23.21 11.73
N GLU A 40 37.26 -22.34 10.75
CA GLU A 40 38.37 -22.51 9.82
C GLU A 40 39.71 -22.56 10.53
N LYS A 41 39.91 -21.68 11.52
CA LYS A 41 41.10 -21.69 12.39
C LYS A 41 41.23 -23.02 13.15
N ASP A 42 40.12 -23.47 13.76
CA ASP A 42 40.11 -24.69 14.56
C ASP A 42 40.35 -25.94 13.70
N ILE A 43 39.81 -26.01 12.48
CA ILE A 43 40.13 -27.09 11.52
C ILE A 43 41.64 -27.15 11.17
N ARG A 44 42.30 -25.98 11.11
CA ARG A 44 43.75 -25.96 10.89
C ARG A 44 44.54 -26.44 12.09
N LEU A 45 44.05 -26.13 13.30
CA LEU A 45 44.67 -26.54 14.58
C LEU A 45 44.45 -28.04 14.89
N ASP A 46 43.28 -28.59 14.60
CA ASP A 46 42.88 -29.95 14.90
C ASP A 46 43.77 -30.98 14.14
N LYS A 47 44.27 -30.62 12.98
CA LYS A 47 45.26 -31.42 12.21
C LYS A 47 46.62 -31.53 12.91
N GLN A 48 46.86 -30.78 13.99
CA GLN A 48 48.11 -30.79 14.75
C GLN A 48 48.20 -32.01 15.72
N GLU A 49 47.07 -32.58 16.15
CA GLU A 49 47.09 -33.69 17.12
C GLU A 49 47.65 -34.99 16.50
N ASP A 50 47.58 -35.15 15.17
CA ASP A 50 48.08 -36.34 14.47
C ASP A 50 49.58 -36.32 14.16
N ASN A 51 50.26 -35.15 14.27
CA ASN A 51 51.68 -34.99 13.94
C ASN A 51 52.47 -34.33 15.09
N LYS A 52 52.60 -35.02 16.19
CA LYS A 52 53.46 -34.55 17.31
C LYS A 52 54.94 -34.75 16.99
N ASP A 53 55.55 -33.70 16.41
CA ASP A 53 56.99 -33.49 16.51
C ASP A 53 57.28 -32.30 17.46
N ASP A 54 58.11 -32.50 18.44
CA ASP A 54 58.21 -31.84 19.74
C ASP A 54 58.97 -30.51 19.75
N SER A 55 59.09 -29.78 18.65
CA SER A 55 60.12 -28.74 18.51
C SER A 55 59.66 -27.27 18.34
N SER A 56 58.36 -26.95 18.32
CA SER A 56 57.95 -25.56 18.09
C SER A 56 57.12 -24.95 19.27
N TYR A 57 57.78 -24.63 20.34
CA TYR A 57 57.13 -23.89 21.44
C TYR A 57 57.20 -22.38 21.22
N VAL A 58 56.06 -21.72 21.01
CA VAL A 58 55.95 -20.26 21.15
C VAL A 58 55.96 -19.90 22.63
N ARG A 59 57.03 -19.28 23.10
CA ARG A 59 57.05 -18.78 24.48
C ARG A 59 56.26 -17.48 24.58
N MET A 60 55.09 -17.55 25.21
CA MET A 60 54.28 -16.38 25.53
C MET A 60 54.56 -15.90 26.92
N GLN A 61 55.02 -14.66 27.10
CA GLN A 61 55.23 -14.05 28.41
C GLN A 61 54.17 -12.96 28.62
N ILE A 62 53.26 -13.18 29.57
CA ILE A 62 52.24 -12.20 29.94
C ILE A 62 52.78 -11.36 31.08
N VAL A 63 52.91 -10.05 30.84
CA VAL A 63 53.29 -9.07 31.84
C VAL A 63 52.06 -8.28 32.25
N LEU A 64 51.47 -8.62 33.37
CA LEU A 64 50.34 -7.90 33.96
C LEU A 64 50.86 -6.61 34.64
N LYS A 65 50.52 -5.44 34.13
CA LYS A 65 50.66 -4.18 34.85
C LYS A 65 49.30 -3.78 35.41
N ILE A 66 49.17 -3.92 36.72
CA ILE A 66 48.03 -3.39 37.46
C ILE A 66 48.27 -1.89 37.62
N ASP A 67 47.46 -1.06 36.96
CA ASP A 67 47.51 0.38 37.11
C ASP A 67 46.90 0.77 38.46
N GLN A 68 47.77 1.11 39.45
CA GLN A 68 47.36 1.51 40.81
C GLN A 68 46.82 2.95 40.88
N SER A 69 46.67 3.68 39.77
CA SER A 69 46.36 5.11 39.78
C SER A 69 44.88 5.47 39.98
N THR A 70 43.98 4.51 40.17
CA THR A 70 42.57 4.81 40.45
C THR A 70 42.19 4.40 41.88
N LYS A 71 42.64 5.18 42.84
CA LYS A 71 42.04 5.24 44.19
C LYS A 71 40.67 5.89 44.09
N LYS A 72 39.60 5.14 44.00
CA LYS A 72 38.18 5.47 44.17
C LYS A 72 37.29 5.13 42.92
N THR A 73 37.19 3.87 42.61
CA THR A 73 35.98 3.43 41.90
C THR A 73 35.69 1.97 42.26
N LYS A 74 34.39 1.67 42.39
CA LYS A 74 33.85 0.40 42.87
C LYS A 74 34.46 -0.81 42.15
N GLU A 75 34.65 -1.88 42.88
CA GLU A 75 35.34 -3.14 42.58
C GLU A 75 34.95 -3.88 41.28
N LYS A 76 34.04 -3.34 40.50
CA LYS A 76 33.46 -4.00 39.32
C LYS A 76 34.08 -3.60 37.96
N ASP A 77 34.95 -2.58 37.91
CA ASP A 77 35.53 -2.02 36.68
C ASP A 77 37.07 -1.98 36.66
N ARG A 78 37.75 -2.92 37.31
CA ARG A 78 39.20 -3.05 37.15
C ARG A 78 39.52 -3.73 35.81
N GLN A 79 39.58 -2.94 34.74
CA GLN A 79 40.22 -3.39 33.50
C GLN A 79 41.71 -3.58 33.74
N VAL A 80 42.13 -4.86 33.86
CA VAL A 80 43.54 -5.22 33.92
C VAL A 80 44.14 -5.06 32.54
N LYS A 81 44.85 -3.95 32.32
CA LYS A 81 45.59 -3.72 31.05
C LYS A 81 46.83 -4.61 31.05
N SER A 82 46.80 -5.70 30.27
CA SER A 82 47.94 -6.59 30.13
C SER A 82 48.79 -6.23 28.90
N THR A 83 50.10 -6.45 29.03
CA THR A 83 51.03 -6.38 27.90
C THR A 83 51.52 -7.78 27.64
N ILE A 84 51.23 -8.33 26.44
CA ILE A 84 51.71 -9.65 26.08
C ILE A 84 52.94 -9.50 25.17
N ARG A 85 53.98 -10.20 25.51
CA ARG A 85 55.23 -10.28 24.77
C ARG A 85 55.35 -11.67 24.17
N TYR A 86 55.36 -11.75 22.87
CA TYR A 86 55.61 -13.00 22.13
C TYR A 86 57.09 -13.07 21.79
N THR A 87 57.73 -14.20 22.09
CA THR A 87 59.11 -14.48 21.67
C THR A 87 59.07 -15.74 20.80
N LEU A 88 59.49 -15.58 19.54
CA LEU A 88 59.54 -16.64 18.56
C LEU A 88 60.82 -17.49 18.74
N PRO A 89 60.74 -18.82 18.59
CA PRO A 89 61.92 -19.68 18.81
C PRO A 89 63.03 -19.42 17.76
N ASP A 90 62.68 -19.17 16.51
CA ASP A 90 63.62 -19.09 15.38
C ASP A 90 64.05 -17.64 15.03
N THR A 91 63.41 -16.65 15.56
CA THR A 91 63.74 -15.26 15.27
C THR A 91 63.80 -14.45 16.58
N LYS A 92 64.82 -13.59 16.74
CA LYS A 92 64.90 -12.64 17.83
C LYS A 92 63.81 -11.54 17.78
N LYS A 93 62.79 -11.73 16.94
CA LYS A 93 61.70 -10.76 16.83
C LYS A 93 60.74 -10.91 18.01
N GLN A 94 60.47 -9.80 18.68
CA GLN A 94 59.50 -9.71 19.78
C GLN A 94 58.35 -8.83 19.30
N LEU A 95 57.15 -9.39 19.35
CA LEU A 95 55.94 -8.58 19.19
C LEU A 95 55.38 -8.19 20.55
N LYS A 96 55.23 -6.90 20.79
CA LYS A 96 54.69 -6.35 22.02
C LYS A 96 53.30 -5.79 21.78
N VAL A 97 52.27 -6.46 22.22
CA VAL A 97 50.89 -5.99 22.13
C VAL A 97 50.46 -5.44 23.49
N ARG A 98 49.98 -4.21 23.53
CA ARG A 98 49.58 -3.49 24.76
C ARG A 98 48.06 -3.41 24.83
N ASN A 99 47.53 -3.35 26.04
CA ASN A 99 46.11 -3.14 26.33
C ASN A 99 45.18 -4.21 25.74
N ILE A 100 45.57 -5.47 25.85
CA ILE A 100 44.73 -6.61 25.42
C ILE A 100 44.35 -7.44 26.67
N ASP A 101 43.18 -8.06 26.57
CA ASP A 101 42.74 -9.05 27.56
C ASP A 101 43.47 -10.39 27.36
N MET A 102 43.48 -11.22 28.42
CA MET A 102 44.11 -12.54 28.35
C MET A 102 43.49 -13.44 27.28
N THR A 103 42.20 -13.40 27.14
CA THR A 103 41.44 -14.12 26.10
C THR A 103 41.86 -13.69 24.67
N GLU A 104 42.00 -12.40 24.46
CA GLU A 104 42.50 -11.84 23.19
C GLU A 104 43.94 -12.28 22.90
N GLY A 105 44.78 -12.38 23.94
CA GLY A 105 46.15 -12.88 23.81
C GLY A 105 46.23 -14.34 23.42
N VAL A 106 45.41 -15.19 24.03
CA VAL A 106 45.27 -16.62 23.65
C VAL A 106 44.80 -16.75 22.24
N GLU A 107 43.80 -15.96 21.82
CA GLU A 107 43.29 -15.98 20.47
C GLU A 107 44.34 -15.60 19.41
N LEU A 108 45.16 -14.56 19.69
CA LEU A 108 46.27 -14.18 18.80
C LEU A 108 47.32 -15.28 18.69
N THR A 109 47.59 -15.99 19.79
CA THR A 109 48.51 -17.12 19.80
C THR A 109 47.98 -18.28 18.98
N SER A 110 46.72 -18.64 19.15
CA SER A 110 46.09 -19.73 18.38
C SER A 110 46.09 -19.43 16.86
N ARG A 111 45.84 -18.18 16.47
CA ARG A 111 45.93 -17.76 15.04
C ARG A 111 47.37 -17.90 14.50
N TYR A 112 48.36 -17.50 15.30
CA TYR A 112 49.74 -17.69 14.88
C TYR A 112 50.08 -19.16 14.71
N MET A 113 49.73 -20.01 15.67
CA MET A 113 49.93 -21.47 15.57
C MET A 113 49.24 -22.04 14.34
N ALA A 114 47.96 -21.71 14.12
CA ALA A 114 47.24 -22.15 12.93
C ALA A 114 47.91 -21.68 11.61
N SER A 115 48.58 -20.50 11.62
CA SER A 115 49.27 -19.97 10.43
C SER A 115 50.61 -20.70 10.15
N GLN A 116 51.23 -21.29 11.15
CA GLN A 116 52.45 -22.07 10.94
C GLN A 116 52.15 -23.45 10.34
N GLU A 117 50.99 -24.04 10.65
CA GLU A 117 50.58 -25.33 10.09
C GLU A 117 50.16 -25.21 8.64
N LYS A 118 49.18 -24.37 8.39
CA LYS A 118 48.69 -24.15 7.05
C LYS A 118 48.18 -22.69 6.91
N ARG A 119 48.44 -22.15 5.70
CA ARG A 119 47.89 -20.85 5.32
C ARG A 119 46.35 -20.90 5.32
N PHE A 120 45.71 -19.77 5.60
CA PHE A 120 44.24 -19.64 5.55
C PHE A 120 43.67 -20.19 4.27
N ASP A 121 42.67 -21.05 4.37
CA ASP A 121 42.07 -21.76 3.22
C ASP A 121 40.71 -21.17 2.88
N ARG A 122 40.66 -20.42 1.79
CA ARG A 122 39.43 -19.82 1.28
C ARG A 122 38.32 -20.86 1.04
N ASN A 123 38.65 -22.05 0.55
CA ASN A 123 37.63 -23.04 0.21
C ASN A 123 36.94 -23.61 1.45
N ILE A 124 37.70 -23.80 2.52
CA ILE A 124 37.10 -24.20 3.81
C ILE A 124 36.19 -23.12 4.33
N PHE A 125 36.65 -21.86 4.36
CA PHE A 125 35.85 -20.72 4.79
C PHE A 125 34.58 -20.58 3.95
N ASP A 126 34.68 -20.60 2.61
CA ASP A 126 33.55 -20.49 1.69
C ASP A 126 32.58 -21.67 1.87
N SER A 127 33.04 -22.89 2.16
CA SER A 127 32.13 -24.01 2.40
C SER A 127 31.37 -23.88 3.72
N LEU A 128 32.02 -23.42 4.78
CA LEU A 128 31.39 -23.15 6.07
C LEU A 128 30.34 -22.02 5.97
N LEU A 129 30.71 -20.92 5.33
CA LEU A 129 29.82 -19.80 5.13
C LEU A 129 28.62 -20.16 4.22
N TYR A 130 28.87 -20.96 3.18
CA TYR A 130 27.81 -21.43 2.29
C TYR A 130 26.86 -22.41 2.99
N ALA A 131 27.36 -23.30 3.84
CA ALA A 131 26.53 -24.21 4.60
C ALA A 131 25.58 -23.47 5.58
N ASP A 132 26.04 -22.37 6.19
CA ASP A 132 25.24 -21.60 7.14
C ASP A 132 24.29 -20.57 6.45
N LYS A 133 24.78 -19.87 5.43
CA LYS A 133 24.05 -18.72 4.83
C LYS A 133 23.81 -18.81 3.32
N GLY A 134 24.31 -19.83 2.63
CA GLY A 134 24.20 -19.97 1.19
C GLY A 134 24.98 -18.91 0.39
N ILE A 135 25.97 -18.28 1.01
CA ILE A 135 26.75 -17.17 0.43
C ILE A 135 28.22 -17.56 0.38
N LYS A 136 28.93 -17.07 -0.64
CA LYS A 136 30.38 -17.25 -0.80
C LYS A 136 31.07 -15.90 -0.91
N THR A 137 32.41 -15.90 -0.77
CA THR A 137 33.21 -14.69 -0.98
C THR A 137 33.38 -14.38 -2.46
N ASP A 138 33.19 -13.11 -2.82
CA ASP A 138 33.41 -12.60 -4.19
C ASP A 138 34.89 -12.39 -4.46
N SER A 139 35.55 -11.66 -3.58
CA SER A 139 36.98 -11.40 -3.68
C SER A 139 37.73 -11.83 -2.42
N PHE A 140 38.98 -12.21 -2.60
CA PHE A 140 39.84 -12.71 -1.55
C PHE A 140 41.28 -12.32 -1.88
N ARG A 141 41.99 -11.72 -0.92
CA ARG A 141 43.41 -11.39 -1.06
C ARG A 141 44.13 -11.35 0.29
N PHE A 142 45.41 -11.76 0.28
CA PHE A 142 46.30 -11.55 1.41
C PHE A 142 46.90 -10.15 1.39
N VAL A 143 46.94 -9.48 2.53
CA VAL A 143 47.42 -8.11 2.68
C VAL A 143 48.32 -8.02 3.89
N LYS A 144 49.44 -7.31 3.77
CA LYS A 144 50.26 -6.95 4.94
C LYS A 144 49.67 -5.72 5.63
N THR A 145 49.54 -5.78 6.95
CA THR A 145 48.99 -4.73 7.76
C THR A 145 50.06 -4.05 8.61
N ASN A 146 49.88 -2.80 8.94
CA ASN A 146 50.82 -2.06 9.81
C ASN A 146 50.47 -2.20 11.31
N ARG A 147 49.35 -2.85 11.62
CA ARG A 147 48.88 -3.07 13.01
C ARG A 147 48.30 -4.47 13.16
N CYS A 148 48.56 -5.07 14.31
CA CYS A 148 47.92 -6.32 14.69
C CYS A 148 46.41 -6.06 14.94
N MET A 149 45.55 -6.79 14.24
CA MET A 149 44.09 -6.73 14.43
C MET A 149 43.67 -7.90 15.32
N ILE A 150 43.16 -7.59 16.51
CA ILE A 150 42.70 -8.57 17.48
C ILE A 150 41.37 -9.19 17.02
N LYS A 151 40.42 -8.35 16.61
CA LYS A 151 39.10 -8.78 16.14
C LYS A 151 38.96 -8.57 14.64
N PRO A 152 38.15 -9.37 13.94
CA PRO A 152 37.83 -9.12 12.55
C PRO A 152 37.16 -7.74 12.43
N THR A 153 37.56 -7.00 11.40
CA THR A 153 36.98 -5.69 11.11
C THR A 153 36.01 -5.82 9.96
N PHE A 154 34.81 -5.28 10.17
CA PHE A 154 33.73 -5.31 9.22
C PHE A 154 33.39 -3.91 8.78
N SER A 155 33.23 -3.69 7.47
CA SER A 155 32.61 -2.48 6.95
C SER A 155 31.59 -2.85 5.88
N VAL A 156 30.45 -2.15 5.88
CA VAL A 156 29.36 -2.39 4.95
C VAL A 156 29.30 -1.22 3.99
N SER A 157 29.28 -1.49 2.70
CA SER A 157 29.14 -0.50 1.63
C SER A 157 28.05 -0.93 0.65
N GLY A 158 27.59 0.01 -0.20
CA GLY A 158 26.60 -0.23 -1.23
C GLY A 158 25.24 0.39 -0.89
N GLY A 159 24.40 0.49 -1.93
CA GLY A 159 23.01 0.97 -1.86
C GLY A 159 22.01 -0.15 -1.66
N LEU A 160 21.25 -0.45 -2.73
CA LEU A 160 20.25 -1.54 -2.72
C LEU A 160 20.87 -2.93 -2.52
N SER A 161 22.09 -3.17 -2.96
CA SER A 161 22.83 -4.39 -2.62
C SER A 161 23.97 -4.02 -1.69
N LYS A 162 24.12 -4.78 -0.60
CA LYS A 162 25.14 -4.48 0.41
C LYS A 162 26.36 -5.39 0.17
N THR A 163 27.54 -4.80 0.28
CA THR A 163 28.80 -5.53 0.24
C THR A 163 29.45 -5.44 1.61
N LEU A 164 29.71 -6.58 2.21
CA LEU A 164 30.43 -6.70 3.46
C LEU A 164 31.90 -6.87 3.15
N HIS A 165 32.72 -5.92 3.60
CA HIS A 165 34.18 -6.02 3.57
C HIS A 165 34.64 -6.57 4.91
N VAL A 166 35.37 -7.66 4.86
CA VAL A 166 35.91 -8.35 6.05
C VAL A 166 37.43 -8.29 5.98
N ARG A 167 38.04 -7.84 7.05
CA ARG A 167 39.48 -7.89 7.22
C ARG A 167 39.81 -8.66 8.49
N TYR A 168 40.58 -9.73 8.38
CA TYR A 168 40.92 -10.65 9.44
C TYR A 168 42.42 -10.95 9.46
N SER A 169 43.06 -10.78 10.61
CA SER A 169 44.48 -11.12 10.77
C SER A 169 44.67 -12.61 10.90
N THR A 170 45.32 -13.21 9.91
CA THR A 170 45.62 -14.64 9.87
C THR A 170 46.94 -14.96 10.55
N ASN A 171 47.94 -14.09 10.39
CA ASN A 171 49.23 -14.19 11.10
C ASN A 171 49.53 -12.85 11.80
N PRO A 172 49.20 -12.76 13.10
CA PRO A 172 49.39 -11.53 13.87
C PRO A 172 50.85 -11.12 14.06
N LEU A 173 51.79 -12.08 14.03
CA LEU A 173 53.23 -11.81 14.26
C LEU A 173 53.91 -11.29 12.99
N GLU A 174 53.52 -11.80 11.82
CA GLU A 174 54.02 -11.33 10.55
C GLU A 174 53.17 -10.19 9.95
N MET A 175 52.14 -9.79 10.68
CA MET A 175 51.19 -8.77 10.29
C MET A 175 50.49 -9.07 8.95
N GLU A 176 50.24 -10.36 8.70
CA GLU A 176 49.48 -10.82 7.54
C GLU A 176 47.98 -10.86 7.87
N ALA A 177 47.17 -10.35 6.97
CA ALA A 177 45.72 -10.36 7.08
C ALA A 177 45.09 -10.77 5.76
N VAL A 178 43.86 -11.24 5.82
CA VAL A 178 43.02 -11.52 4.68
C VAL A 178 41.98 -10.43 4.55
N GLU A 179 41.83 -9.90 3.36
CA GLU A 179 40.71 -9.05 2.96
C GLU A 179 39.77 -9.85 2.07
N MET A 180 38.50 -9.84 2.43
CA MET A 180 37.45 -10.53 1.70
C MET A 180 36.28 -9.58 1.47
N THR A 181 35.61 -9.73 0.33
CA THR A 181 34.33 -9.07 0.08
C THR A 181 33.24 -10.09 -0.12
N ILE A 182 32.11 -9.87 0.49
CA ILE A 182 30.95 -10.74 0.44
C ILE A 182 29.77 -9.90 0.00
N HIS A 183 29.19 -10.26 -1.14
CA HIS A 183 28.06 -9.55 -1.70
C HIS A 183 26.75 -10.17 -1.21
N VAL A 184 25.86 -9.32 -0.68
CA VAL A 184 24.51 -9.71 -0.29
C VAL A 184 23.56 -9.21 -1.36
N PRO A 185 23.05 -10.09 -2.24
CA PRO A 185 22.15 -9.67 -3.30
C PRO A 185 20.82 -9.18 -2.73
N ALA A 186 20.24 -8.16 -3.36
CA ALA A 186 18.96 -7.59 -2.96
C ALA A 186 17.84 -8.64 -2.89
N SER A 187 17.91 -9.69 -3.70
CA SER A 187 16.94 -10.80 -3.69
C SER A 187 16.83 -11.48 -2.32
N HIS A 188 17.94 -11.68 -1.60
CA HIS A 188 17.94 -12.28 -0.27
C HIS A 188 17.27 -11.35 0.76
N ILE A 189 17.46 -10.03 0.64
CA ILE A 189 16.81 -9.03 1.50
C ILE A 189 15.30 -8.98 1.20
N LEU A 190 14.93 -8.97 -0.10
CA LEU A 190 13.53 -8.96 -0.52
C LEU A 190 12.79 -10.24 -0.09
N MET A 191 13.46 -11.40 -0.13
CA MET A 191 12.88 -12.65 0.35
C MET A 191 12.59 -12.61 1.85
N LEU A 192 13.47 -11.99 2.65
CA LEU A 192 13.25 -11.78 4.08
C LEU A 192 12.02 -10.89 4.33
N MET A 193 11.79 -9.90 3.44
CA MET A 193 10.66 -8.96 3.52
C MET A 193 9.39 -9.47 2.80
N SER A 194 9.36 -10.69 2.30
CA SER A 194 8.29 -11.19 1.42
C SER A 194 6.88 -11.01 2.01
N ARG A 195 6.71 -11.27 3.30
CA ARG A 195 5.41 -11.08 4.00
C ARG A 195 4.98 -9.62 4.05
N GLN A 196 5.91 -8.70 4.31
CA GLN A 196 5.64 -7.26 4.35
C GLN A 196 5.32 -6.72 2.95
N LEU A 197 6.04 -7.19 1.92
CA LEU A 197 5.77 -6.86 0.53
C LEU A 197 4.37 -7.34 0.11
N ALA A 198 4.02 -8.59 0.43
CA ALA A 198 2.70 -9.14 0.14
C ALA A 198 1.58 -8.33 0.83
N ALA A 199 1.74 -7.99 2.10
CA ALA A 199 0.79 -7.16 2.84
C ALA A 199 0.65 -5.75 2.23
N SER A 200 1.76 -5.13 1.81
CA SER A 200 1.77 -3.83 1.15
C SER A 200 1.05 -3.86 -0.20
N ILE A 201 1.29 -4.88 -1.02
CA ILE A 201 0.61 -5.08 -2.30
C ILE A 201 -0.90 -5.27 -2.07
N ALA A 202 -1.30 -6.11 -1.11
CA ALA A 202 -2.71 -6.32 -0.78
C ALA A 202 -3.41 -5.02 -0.38
N LEU A 203 -2.75 -4.20 0.44
CA LEU A 203 -3.27 -2.88 0.84
C LEU A 203 -3.45 -1.95 -0.38
N LEU A 204 -2.47 -1.91 -1.30
CA LEU A 204 -2.56 -1.11 -2.52
C LEU A 204 -3.72 -1.56 -3.43
N VAL A 205 -3.95 -2.86 -3.55
CA VAL A 205 -5.07 -3.43 -4.31
C VAL A 205 -6.40 -3.00 -3.69
N ILE A 206 -6.55 -3.10 -2.37
CA ILE A 206 -7.76 -2.68 -1.65
C ILE A 206 -8.02 -1.18 -1.87
N LEU A 207 -7.00 -0.33 -1.72
CA LEU A 207 -7.11 1.10 -1.96
C LEU A 207 -7.50 1.43 -3.40
N GLY A 208 -6.91 0.73 -4.38
CA GLY A 208 -7.28 0.85 -5.79
C GLY A 208 -8.74 0.50 -6.04
N PHE A 209 -9.22 -0.59 -5.46
CA PHE A 209 -10.62 -1.01 -5.57
C PHE A 209 -11.57 0.01 -4.94
N CYS A 210 -11.25 0.50 -3.75
CA CYS A 210 -12.03 1.56 -3.10
C CYS A 210 -12.12 2.83 -3.96
N MET A 211 -11.01 3.24 -4.59
CA MET A 211 -11.02 4.37 -5.52
C MET A 211 -11.93 4.16 -6.73
N MET A 212 -11.82 3.01 -7.38
CA MET A 212 -12.69 2.70 -8.53
C MET A 212 -14.16 2.75 -8.13
N TYR A 213 -14.49 2.23 -6.94
CA TYR A 213 -15.86 2.29 -6.42
C TYR A 213 -16.32 3.73 -6.17
N GLN A 214 -15.49 4.59 -5.57
CA GLN A 214 -15.79 6.00 -5.35
C GLN A 214 -15.99 6.77 -6.67
N ILE A 215 -15.13 6.55 -7.66
CA ILE A 215 -15.27 7.18 -8.98
C ILE A 215 -16.59 6.78 -9.63
N LYS A 216 -16.93 5.49 -9.60
CA LYS A 216 -18.21 4.98 -10.11
C LYS A 216 -19.40 5.66 -9.41
N THR A 217 -19.35 5.77 -8.10
CA THR A 217 -20.41 6.42 -7.30
C THR A 217 -20.56 7.90 -7.65
N ILE A 218 -19.44 8.63 -7.78
CA ILE A 218 -19.46 10.06 -8.19
C ILE A 218 -20.04 10.24 -9.59
N MET A 219 -19.69 9.37 -10.54
CA MET A 219 -20.25 9.43 -11.89
C MET A 219 -21.77 9.22 -11.90
N ILE A 220 -22.26 8.25 -11.11
CA ILE A 220 -23.71 8.00 -10.96
C ILE A 220 -24.39 9.23 -10.33
N GLN A 221 -23.82 9.80 -9.27
CA GLN A 221 -24.38 10.99 -8.61
C GLN A 221 -24.42 12.20 -9.57
N ARG A 222 -23.36 12.43 -10.36
CA ARG A 222 -23.32 13.48 -11.36
C ARG A 222 -24.43 13.30 -12.40
N ARG A 223 -24.65 12.08 -12.88
CA ARG A 223 -25.71 11.76 -13.81
C ARG A 223 -27.10 12.05 -13.23
N ILE A 224 -27.35 11.60 -11.99
CA ILE A 224 -28.62 11.88 -11.29
C ILE A 224 -28.82 13.38 -11.09
N ASN A 225 -27.79 14.12 -10.70
CA ASN A 225 -27.88 15.57 -10.51
C ASN A 225 -28.13 16.31 -11.84
N ALA A 226 -27.52 15.87 -12.95
CA ALA A 226 -27.78 16.45 -14.26
C ALA A 226 -29.26 16.27 -14.68
N ILE A 227 -29.80 15.05 -14.54
CA ILE A 227 -31.20 14.75 -14.81
C ILE A 227 -32.14 15.59 -13.91
N ARG A 228 -31.82 15.72 -12.63
CA ARG A 228 -32.59 16.53 -11.69
C ARG A 228 -32.59 18.02 -12.09
N HIS A 229 -31.44 18.54 -12.51
CA HIS A 229 -31.30 19.93 -12.95
C HIS A 229 -32.10 20.21 -14.23
N GLU A 230 -32.04 19.32 -15.22
CA GLU A 230 -32.82 19.41 -16.47
C GLU A 230 -34.33 19.34 -16.17
N PHE A 231 -34.75 18.42 -15.31
CA PHE A 231 -36.13 18.33 -14.86
C PHE A 231 -36.63 19.64 -14.20
N MET A 232 -35.84 20.21 -13.27
CA MET A 232 -36.22 21.47 -12.63
C MET A 232 -36.30 22.62 -13.64
N LYS A 233 -35.37 22.69 -14.58
CA LYS A 233 -35.37 23.70 -15.65
C LYS A 233 -36.65 23.61 -16.51
N ASN A 234 -36.99 22.41 -16.94
CA ASN A 234 -38.19 22.19 -17.76
C ASN A 234 -39.47 22.56 -16.98
N MET A 235 -39.53 22.20 -15.69
CA MET A 235 -40.68 22.51 -14.82
C MET A 235 -40.86 24.04 -14.65
N ILE A 236 -39.73 24.79 -14.49
CA ILE A 236 -39.77 26.24 -14.38
C ILE A 236 -40.24 26.90 -15.66
N TYR A 237 -39.81 26.37 -16.83
CA TYR A 237 -40.30 26.88 -18.13
C TYR A 237 -41.81 26.64 -18.31
N GLU A 238 -42.30 25.46 -17.96
CA GLU A 238 -43.73 25.13 -18.03
C GLU A 238 -44.59 25.99 -17.11
N MET A 239 -44.13 26.34 -15.93
CA MET A 239 -44.86 27.23 -14.99
C MET A 239 -44.87 28.70 -15.41
N LYS A 240 -43.95 29.14 -16.27
CA LYS A 240 -43.86 30.52 -16.78
C LYS A 240 -44.65 30.77 -18.07
N GLN A 241 -45.28 29.75 -18.67
CA GLN A 241 -46.10 29.96 -19.85
C GLN A 241 -47.38 30.78 -19.44
N PRO A 242 -47.62 31.90 -20.09
CA PRO A 242 -48.84 32.69 -19.81
C PRO A 242 -50.07 31.87 -20.28
N PRO A 243 -51.22 32.03 -19.59
CA PRO A 243 -52.45 31.37 -20.05
C PRO A 243 -52.81 31.79 -21.43
N ALA A 244 -53.29 30.85 -22.26
CA ALA A 244 -53.72 31.11 -23.61
C ALA A 244 -54.77 32.24 -23.64
N LYS A 245 -54.70 33.07 -24.69
CA LYS A 245 -55.60 34.22 -24.86
C LYS A 245 -57.08 33.81 -24.78
N ALA A 246 -57.88 34.60 -24.07
CA ALA A 246 -59.34 34.46 -24.06
C ALA A 246 -59.89 34.51 -25.47
N ALA A 247 -60.50 33.41 -25.88
CA ALA A 247 -61.30 33.34 -27.08
C ALA A 247 -62.77 33.14 -26.67
N ASP A 248 -63.63 33.98 -27.09
CA ASP A 248 -65.06 33.95 -26.78
C ASP A 248 -65.82 32.74 -27.36
N ASP A 249 -65.18 31.90 -28.21
CA ASP A 249 -65.76 30.72 -28.85
C ASP A 249 -65.05 29.40 -28.52
N ALA A 250 -64.50 29.23 -27.37
CA ALA A 250 -63.80 28.00 -27.00
C ALA A 250 -64.79 26.80 -26.86
N THR A 251 -64.60 25.76 -27.68
CA THR A 251 -65.41 24.53 -27.62
C THR A 251 -65.10 23.78 -26.33
N ALA A 252 -66.09 23.61 -25.47
CA ALA A 252 -65.98 22.85 -24.25
C ALA A 252 -66.13 21.35 -24.47
N ILE A 253 -65.16 20.56 -23.96
CA ILE A 253 -65.26 19.10 -23.89
C ILE A 253 -65.86 18.73 -22.53
N LYS A 254 -67.03 18.07 -22.56
CA LYS A 254 -67.66 17.64 -21.33
C LYS A 254 -67.08 16.31 -20.86
N ILE A 255 -66.49 16.30 -19.66
CA ILE A 255 -65.89 15.13 -19.04
C ILE A 255 -66.56 14.95 -17.68
N GLY A 256 -67.41 13.93 -17.53
CA GLY A 256 -68.24 13.79 -16.33
C GLY A 256 -69.16 15.01 -16.12
N SER A 257 -69.07 15.65 -14.98
CA SER A 257 -69.76 16.91 -14.68
C SER A 257 -68.85 18.16 -14.85
N THR A 258 -67.59 17.98 -15.29
CA THR A 258 -66.61 19.07 -15.53
C THR A 258 -66.61 19.43 -17.02
N LEU A 259 -66.58 20.75 -17.31
CA LEU A 259 -66.35 21.32 -18.63
C LEU A 259 -64.87 21.61 -18.78
N PHE A 260 -64.25 21.01 -19.78
CA PHE A 260 -62.84 21.21 -20.12
C PHE A 260 -62.71 22.11 -21.36
N PHE A 261 -62.18 23.28 -21.18
CA PHE A 261 -61.87 24.23 -22.26
C PHE A 261 -60.37 24.06 -22.62
N TYR A 262 -60.07 23.27 -23.61
CA TYR A 262 -58.69 22.93 -24.01
C TYR A 262 -57.89 24.17 -24.41
N GLU A 263 -58.46 25.01 -25.27
CA GLU A 263 -57.78 26.22 -25.76
C GLU A 263 -57.50 27.25 -24.67
N LEU A 264 -58.26 27.25 -23.59
CA LEU A 264 -58.08 28.13 -22.46
C LEU A 264 -57.31 27.50 -21.31
N ASN A 265 -56.93 26.24 -21.42
CA ASN A 265 -56.34 25.47 -20.33
C ASN A 265 -57.15 25.53 -19.03
N GLU A 266 -58.49 25.45 -19.14
CA GLU A 266 -59.40 25.70 -18.07
C GLU A 266 -60.38 24.57 -17.82
N LEU A 267 -60.59 24.26 -16.54
CA LEU A 267 -61.60 23.33 -16.06
C LEU A 267 -62.67 24.08 -15.31
N ARG A 268 -63.96 23.83 -15.60
CA ARG A 268 -65.08 24.39 -14.82
C ARG A 268 -65.93 23.26 -14.28
N HIS A 269 -66.15 23.26 -12.99
CA HIS A 269 -67.03 22.33 -12.28
C HIS A 269 -67.95 23.13 -11.39
N GLY A 270 -69.23 23.20 -11.71
CA GLY A 270 -70.18 24.14 -11.04
C GLY A 270 -69.67 25.58 -11.14
N ASN A 271 -69.49 26.23 -9.99
CA ASN A 271 -68.95 27.58 -9.91
C ASN A 271 -67.43 27.63 -9.75
N GLU A 272 -66.77 26.49 -9.65
CA GLU A 272 -65.30 26.44 -9.53
C GLU A 272 -64.64 26.48 -10.91
N LYS A 273 -63.60 27.34 -10.99
CA LYS A 273 -62.74 27.48 -12.16
C LYS A 273 -61.32 27.17 -11.75
N VAL A 274 -60.70 26.19 -12.42
CA VAL A 274 -59.34 25.79 -12.22
C VAL A 274 -58.53 25.93 -13.51
N ILE A 275 -57.45 26.71 -13.49
CA ILE A 275 -56.53 26.86 -14.62
C ILE A 275 -55.45 25.77 -14.49
N ILE A 276 -55.19 25.06 -15.57
CA ILE A 276 -54.18 24.01 -15.68
C ILE A 276 -53.08 24.44 -16.67
N THR A 277 -51.92 23.80 -16.65
CA THR A 277 -50.86 24.10 -17.63
C THR A 277 -51.17 23.48 -18.99
N SER A 278 -50.54 24.00 -20.05
CA SER A 278 -50.73 23.46 -21.40
C SER A 278 -50.39 21.96 -21.48
N ARG A 279 -49.34 21.50 -20.77
CA ARG A 279 -48.97 20.09 -20.68
C ARG A 279 -50.04 19.24 -19.96
N GLN A 280 -50.67 19.80 -18.94
CA GLN A 280 -51.77 19.15 -18.23
C GLN A 280 -53.01 19.09 -19.13
N ALA A 281 -53.26 20.15 -19.91
CA ALA A 281 -54.37 20.18 -20.88
C ALA A 281 -54.18 19.15 -21.99
N GLU A 282 -52.97 19.04 -22.59
CA GLU A 282 -52.61 18.00 -23.56
C GLU A 282 -52.83 16.59 -23.01
N LEU A 283 -52.30 16.31 -21.81
CA LEU A 283 -52.48 15.02 -21.11
C LEU A 283 -53.97 14.72 -20.89
N LEU A 284 -54.72 15.69 -20.37
CA LEU A 284 -56.15 15.51 -20.09
C LEU A 284 -56.92 15.27 -21.37
N ARG A 285 -56.59 15.97 -22.47
CA ARG A 285 -57.21 15.79 -23.76
C ARG A 285 -57.04 14.34 -24.26
N ILE A 286 -55.80 13.81 -24.27
CA ILE A 286 -55.50 12.46 -24.70
C ILE A 286 -56.24 11.42 -23.85
N LEU A 287 -56.30 11.64 -22.54
CA LEU A 287 -57.03 10.76 -21.63
C LEU A 287 -58.56 10.87 -21.83
N ALA A 288 -59.10 12.06 -22.16
CA ALA A 288 -60.48 12.33 -22.41
C ALA A 288 -60.98 11.80 -23.76
N ASP A 289 -60.10 11.68 -24.75
CA ASP A 289 -60.40 11.06 -26.05
C ASP A 289 -60.61 9.54 -25.91
N SER A 290 -60.16 8.93 -24.79
CA SER A 290 -60.30 7.51 -24.53
C SER A 290 -60.79 7.25 -23.10
N PRO A 291 -62.02 7.68 -22.73
CA PRO A 291 -62.51 7.54 -21.36
C PRO A 291 -62.71 6.05 -21.03
N ASN A 292 -62.40 5.69 -19.78
CA ASN A 292 -62.43 4.33 -19.25
C ASN A 292 -61.51 3.31 -19.97
N LYS A 293 -60.66 3.74 -20.87
CA LYS A 293 -59.63 2.91 -21.53
C LYS A 293 -58.25 3.29 -21.04
N VAL A 294 -57.35 2.29 -21.00
CA VAL A 294 -55.94 2.54 -20.59
C VAL A 294 -55.18 3.13 -21.74
N VAL A 295 -54.62 4.32 -21.52
CA VAL A 295 -53.68 4.99 -22.45
C VAL A 295 -52.26 4.61 -22.04
N GLY A 296 -51.48 4.08 -22.97
CA GLY A 296 -50.10 3.63 -22.71
C GLY A 296 -49.18 4.78 -22.28
N ARG A 297 -48.28 4.48 -21.36
CA ARG A 297 -47.31 5.48 -20.86
C ARG A 297 -46.46 6.05 -22.00
N GLU A 298 -46.00 5.17 -22.92
CA GLU A 298 -45.17 5.56 -24.05
C GLU A 298 -45.91 6.50 -25.01
N VAL A 299 -47.24 6.25 -25.20
CA VAL A 299 -48.10 7.11 -26.03
C VAL A 299 -48.19 8.51 -25.41
N LEU A 300 -48.47 8.59 -24.12
CA LEU A 300 -48.54 9.89 -23.40
C LEU A 300 -47.23 10.66 -23.47
N LEU A 301 -46.09 9.96 -23.31
CA LEU A 301 -44.76 10.59 -23.35
C LEU A 301 -44.45 11.09 -24.78
N LYS A 302 -44.70 10.28 -25.78
CA LYS A 302 -44.42 10.63 -27.18
C LYS A 302 -45.29 11.77 -27.69
N GLU A 303 -46.56 11.73 -27.38
CA GLU A 303 -47.50 12.77 -27.84
C GLU A 303 -47.26 14.13 -27.13
N VAL A 304 -46.96 14.12 -25.84
CA VAL A 304 -46.84 15.36 -25.05
C VAL A 304 -45.42 15.89 -24.99
N TRP A 305 -44.37 15.04 -25.00
CA TRP A 305 -42.96 15.44 -24.89
C TRP A 305 -42.12 15.11 -26.11
N GLY A 306 -42.61 14.29 -27.06
CA GLY A 306 -41.89 13.90 -28.25
C GLY A 306 -40.96 12.70 -28.08
N ASP A 307 -40.58 12.33 -26.85
CA ASP A 307 -39.74 11.17 -26.52
C ASP A 307 -40.11 10.55 -25.16
N ASP A 308 -39.63 9.34 -24.92
CA ASP A 308 -39.85 8.56 -23.73
C ASP A 308 -38.66 8.60 -22.73
N SER A 309 -37.85 9.67 -22.75
CA SER A 309 -36.72 9.83 -21.87
C SER A 309 -37.08 9.66 -20.39
N TYR A 310 -36.09 9.29 -19.58
CA TYR A 310 -36.29 9.14 -18.14
C TYR A 310 -36.77 10.44 -17.48
N SER A 311 -36.28 11.60 -17.94
CA SER A 311 -36.70 12.92 -17.49
C SER A 311 -38.19 13.17 -17.74
N ASN A 312 -38.66 12.92 -18.99
CA ASN A 312 -40.05 13.06 -19.36
C ASN A 312 -40.96 12.07 -18.62
N SER A 313 -40.44 10.89 -18.37
CA SER A 313 -41.13 9.85 -17.57
C SER A 313 -41.37 10.29 -16.12
N MET A 314 -40.45 11.04 -15.51
CA MET A 314 -40.64 11.65 -14.21
C MET A 314 -41.62 12.82 -14.24
N ALA A 315 -41.50 13.68 -15.29
CA ALA A 315 -42.41 14.79 -15.50
C ALA A 315 -43.87 14.34 -15.64
N LEU A 316 -44.14 13.28 -16.42
CA LEU A 316 -45.47 12.69 -16.54
C LEU A 316 -46.13 12.35 -15.21
N ASN A 317 -45.39 11.69 -14.33
CA ASN A 317 -45.93 11.34 -12.99
C ASN A 317 -46.34 12.56 -12.18
N VAL A 318 -45.53 13.62 -12.27
CA VAL A 318 -45.81 14.90 -11.58
C VAL A 318 -47.04 15.59 -12.18
N GLN A 319 -47.14 15.66 -13.51
CA GLN A 319 -48.27 16.30 -14.18
C GLN A 319 -49.59 15.53 -13.93
N ILE A 320 -49.57 14.22 -13.92
CA ILE A 320 -50.73 13.40 -13.52
C ILE A 320 -51.12 13.68 -12.06
N THR A 321 -50.18 13.89 -11.17
CA THR A 321 -50.50 14.24 -9.76
C THR A 321 -51.20 15.59 -9.67
N TYR A 322 -50.77 16.58 -10.44
CA TYR A 322 -51.43 17.89 -10.50
C TYR A 322 -52.82 17.81 -11.15
N LEU A 323 -52.98 17.04 -12.25
CA LEU A 323 -54.29 16.82 -12.85
C LEU A 323 -55.27 16.15 -11.87
N ARG A 324 -54.83 15.15 -11.13
CA ARG A 324 -55.67 14.54 -10.05
C ARG A 324 -56.13 15.54 -9.04
N ARG A 325 -55.25 16.52 -8.69
CA ARG A 325 -55.64 17.61 -7.75
C ARG A 325 -56.62 18.57 -8.40
N ALA A 326 -56.42 18.92 -9.69
CA ALA A 326 -57.29 19.81 -10.42
C ALA A 326 -58.72 19.22 -10.67
N LEU A 327 -58.79 17.91 -10.77
CA LEU A 327 -60.09 17.21 -10.99
C LEU A 327 -60.74 16.76 -9.67
N LYS A 328 -60.18 17.08 -8.51
CA LYS A 328 -60.65 16.61 -7.21
C LYS A 328 -62.08 17.09 -6.85
N SER A 329 -62.52 18.22 -7.39
CA SER A 329 -63.85 18.77 -7.17
C SER A 329 -64.99 17.93 -7.86
N ASP A 330 -64.65 17.14 -8.87
CA ASP A 330 -65.59 16.27 -9.55
C ASP A 330 -65.39 14.81 -9.10
N ALA A 331 -66.25 14.35 -8.20
CA ALA A 331 -66.24 12.97 -7.67
C ALA A 331 -66.49 11.89 -8.73
N ALA A 332 -67.06 12.28 -9.90
CA ALA A 332 -67.33 11.35 -11.01
C ALA A 332 -66.06 11.13 -11.89
N LEU A 333 -64.95 11.86 -11.61
CA LEU A 333 -63.71 11.78 -12.40
C LEU A 333 -62.55 11.26 -11.54
N SER A 334 -61.81 10.30 -12.03
CA SER A 334 -60.55 9.91 -11.45
C SER A 334 -59.53 9.46 -12.49
N ILE A 335 -58.24 9.81 -12.28
CA ILE A 335 -57.14 9.29 -13.10
C ILE A 335 -56.45 8.19 -12.29
N GLU A 336 -56.54 6.96 -12.76
CA GLU A 336 -55.90 5.80 -12.14
C GLU A 336 -54.64 5.39 -12.92
N ALA A 337 -53.62 4.92 -12.20
CA ALA A 337 -52.43 4.34 -12.79
C ALA A 337 -52.60 2.84 -12.89
N ILE A 338 -52.40 2.27 -14.08
CA ILE A 338 -52.39 0.81 -14.27
C ILE A 338 -50.91 0.38 -14.36
N ILE A 339 -50.52 -0.48 -13.42
CA ILE A 339 -49.12 -0.92 -13.24
C ILE A 339 -48.56 -1.44 -14.58
N ARG A 340 -47.41 -0.90 -14.99
CA ARG A 340 -46.70 -1.27 -16.23
C ARG A 340 -47.46 -1.02 -17.54
N LYS A 341 -48.64 -0.41 -17.53
CA LYS A 341 -49.43 -0.16 -18.75
C LYS A 341 -49.56 1.35 -19.03
N GLY A 342 -50.01 2.13 -18.08
CA GLY A 342 -50.23 3.56 -18.30
C GLY A 342 -51.28 4.16 -17.37
N TYR A 343 -52.11 5.04 -17.89
CA TYR A 343 -53.10 5.76 -17.11
C TYR A 343 -54.47 5.62 -17.76
N VAL A 344 -55.54 5.70 -16.95
CA VAL A 344 -56.93 5.69 -17.39
C VAL A 344 -57.68 6.83 -16.71
N LEU A 345 -58.41 7.59 -17.49
CA LEU A 345 -59.42 8.53 -16.98
C LEU A 345 -60.74 7.80 -16.81
N LYS A 346 -61.11 7.55 -15.55
CA LYS A 346 -62.42 6.96 -15.24
C LYS A 346 -63.47 8.03 -15.13
N THR A 347 -64.57 7.85 -15.82
CA THR A 347 -65.75 8.67 -15.76
C THR A 347 -66.91 7.79 -15.30
N MET A 348 -67.53 8.12 -14.16
CA MET A 348 -68.82 7.53 -13.78
C MET A 348 -69.90 8.21 -14.62
N GLN A 349 -70.47 7.53 -15.62
CA GLN A 349 -71.70 7.97 -16.24
C GLN A 349 -72.83 7.66 -15.23
N ASN A 350 -73.46 8.78 -14.68
CA ASN A 350 -74.74 8.58 -14.07
C ASN A 350 -75.71 8.08 -15.14
N GLN A 351 -76.19 6.84 -15.00
CA GLN A 351 -77.33 6.33 -15.74
C GLN A 351 -78.56 7.11 -15.38
#